data_c833f2bac5247f7926fd12fed68a8366
#
_entry.id   c833f2bac5247f7926fd12fed68a8366
#
_cell.length_a   1.000
_cell.length_b   1.000
_cell.length_c   1.000
_cell.angle_alpha   90.00
_cell.angle_beta   90.00
_cell.angle_gamma   90.00
#
_symmetry.space_group_name_H-M   'P 1'
#
loop_
_entity.id
_entity.type
_entity.pdbx_description
1 polymer ?
#
loop_
_entity_poly.entity_id
_entity_poly.type
_entity_poly.pdbx_seq_one_letter_code
_entity_poly.pdbx_strand_id
1 'polypeptide(L)'
;MTVQMLKGKIHRATVKQAELNYVGSITVDADLLDAAGIYEYEKVAIVDIENGNRFETYTIAGERGSGMICLNGAAARCVSVGDKVILMAYAQLTPEEVKSGYAPQVVF
;
A
#
# COMPACT_ATOMS: atom_id res chain seq x y z
N MET A 1 8.38 -15.98 -19.67
CA MET A 1 8.86 -14.69 -19.14
C MET A 1 7.68 -13.89 -18.59
N THR A 2 7.86 -13.23 -17.47
CA THR A 2 6.84 -12.35 -16.92
C THR A 2 7.40 -10.95 -16.71
N VAL A 3 6.49 -9.98 -16.66
CA VAL A 3 6.83 -8.58 -16.38
C VAL A 3 6.15 -8.19 -15.09
N GLN A 4 6.84 -7.49 -14.19
CA GLN A 4 6.25 -6.99 -12.97
C GLN A 4 5.53 -5.67 -13.28
N MET A 5 4.21 -5.68 -13.08
CA MET A 5 3.35 -4.56 -13.42
C MET A 5 2.66 -4.01 -12.17
N LEU A 6 2.37 -2.73 -12.16
CA LEU A 6 1.57 -2.13 -11.10
C LEU A 6 0.18 -2.76 -11.11
N LYS A 7 -0.22 -3.37 -10.00
CA LYS A 7 -1.53 -4.01 -9.85
C LYS A 7 -2.55 -3.06 -9.23
N GLY A 8 -2.16 -2.38 -8.17
CA GLY A 8 -3.04 -1.49 -7.43
C GLY A 8 -2.26 -0.40 -6.73
N LYS A 9 -2.92 0.73 -6.51
CA LYS A 9 -2.28 1.89 -5.91
C LYS A 9 -3.29 2.69 -5.10
N ILE A 10 -2.89 3.07 -3.89
CA ILE A 10 -3.62 4.05 -3.08
C ILE A 10 -2.75 5.30 -3.07
N HIS A 11 -3.24 6.37 -3.70
CA HIS A 11 -2.46 7.58 -3.94
C HIS A 11 -2.76 8.63 -2.88
N ARG A 12 -1.71 9.11 -2.18
CA ARG A 12 -1.77 10.22 -1.23
C ARG A 12 -2.69 9.96 -0.04
N ALA A 13 -2.63 8.76 0.51
CA ALA A 13 -3.30 8.45 1.77
C ALA A 13 -2.59 9.16 2.93
N THR A 14 -3.36 9.58 3.94
CA THR A 14 -2.79 10.25 5.11
C THR A 14 -2.50 9.24 6.21
N VAL A 15 -1.26 9.23 6.71
CA VAL A 15 -0.88 8.41 7.86
C VAL A 15 -1.60 8.94 9.10
N LYS A 16 -2.43 8.10 9.72
CA LYS A 16 -3.19 8.47 10.91
C LYS A 16 -2.54 8.02 12.21
N GLN A 17 -1.79 6.92 12.16
CA GLN A 17 -1.10 6.37 13.33
C GLN A 17 0.24 5.74 12.92
N ALA A 18 1.15 5.69 13.88
CA ALA A 18 2.44 5.04 13.73
C ALA A 18 2.79 4.37 15.06
N GLU A 19 2.76 3.02 15.09
CA GLU A 19 2.89 2.21 16.30
C GLU A 19 4.20 1.43 16.30
N LEU A 20 5.24 2.03 16.87
CA LEU A 20 6.59 1.48 16.84
C LEU A 20 6.70 0.10 17.51
N ASN A 21 5.93 -0.14 18.54
CA ASN A 21 6.02 -1.36 19.37
C ASN A 21 5.14 -2.50 18.87
N TYR A 22 4.60 -2.40 17.68
CA TYR A 22 3.81 -3.46 17.04
C TYR A 22 4.65 -4.30 16.10
N VAL A 23 4.13 -5.46 15.71
CA VAL A 23 4.70 -6.27 14.63
C VAL A 23 4.62 -5.47 13.33
N GLY A 24 5.72 -5.45 12.56
CA GLY A 24 5.85 -4.62 11.36
C GLY A 24 4.79 -4.93 10.30
N SER A 25 4.03 -3.91 9.89
CA SER A 25 2.99 -4.01 8.85
C SER A 25 2.44 -2.62 8.57
N ILE A 26 1.53 -2.54 7.60
CA ILE A 26 0.68 -1.36 7.43
C ILE A 26 -0.78 -1.78 7.55
N THR A 27 -1.50 -1.20 8.51
CA THR A 27 -2.94 -1.41 8.64
C THR A 27 -3.66 -0.40 7.75
N VAL A 28 -4.49 -0.89 6.85
CA VAL A 28 -5.20 -0.08 5.85
C VAL A 28 -6.68 -0.42 5.91
N ASP A 29 -7.52 0.61 5.92
CA ASP A 29 -8.98 0.44 5.80
C ASP A 29 -9.30 -0.59 4.72
N ALA A 30 -10.05 -1.63 5.09
CA ALA A 30 -10.36 -2.74 4.18
C ALA A 30 -11.08 -2.27 2.91
N ASP A 31 -11.87 -1.19 2.99
CA ASP A 31 -12.54 -0.64 1.80
C ASP A 31 -11.52 -0.08 0.80
N LEU A 32 -10.45 0.54 1.30
CA LEU A 32 -9.38 1.05 0.42
C LEU A 32 -8.61 -0.10 -0.22
N LEU A 33 -8.33 -1.16 0.56
CA LEU A 33 -7.67 -2.36 0.01
C LEU A 33 -8.50 -2.99 -1.10
N ASP A 34 -9.81 -3.16 -0.86
CA ASP A 34 -10.71 -3.74 -1.86
C ASP A 34 -10.74 -2.88 -3.13
N ALA A 35 -10.84 -1.56 -2.98
CA ALA A 35 -10.90 -0.65 -4.12
C ALA A 35 -9.61 -0.68 -4.95
N ALA A 36 -8.47 -0.91 -4.31
CA ALA A 36 -7.17 -1.00 -4.99
C ALA A 36 -6.83 -2.42 -5.46
N GLY A 37 -7.67 -3.40 -5.15
CA GLY A 37 -7.41 -4.80 -5.49
C GLY A 37 -6.24 -5.39 -4.72
N ILE A 38 -5.98 -4.90 -3.50
CA ILE A 38 -4.88 -5.37 -2.65
C ILE A 38 -5.47 -6.27 -1.57
N TYR A 39 -4.85 -7.44 -1.39
CA TYR A 39 -5.29 -8.40 -0.38
C TYR A 39 -4.61 -8.16 0.96
N GLU A 40 -5.26 -8.61 2.04
CA GLU A 40 -4.61 -8.69 3.34
C GLU A 40 -3.38 -9.60 3.25
N TYR A 41 -2.32 -9.23 3.95
CA TYR A 41 -1.01 -9.90 3.96
C TYR A 41 -0.23 -9.79 2.65
N GLU A 42 -0.70 -9.02 1.72
CA GLU A 42 0.02 -8.80 0.47
C GLU A 42 1.19 -7.84 0.69
N LYS A 43 2.33 -8.17 0.07
CA LYS A 43 3.50 -7.28 0.09
C LYS A 43 3.20 -6.02 -0.71
N VAL A 44 3.53 -4.88 -0.13
CA VAL A 44 3.36 -3.57 -0.77
C VAL A 44 4.62 -2.73 -0.64
N ALA A 45 4.79 -1.82 -1.59
CA ALA A 45 5.80 -0.78 -1.54
C ALA A 45 5.15 0.52 -1.09
N ILE A 46 5.82 1.25 -0.21
CA ILE A 46 5.31 2.51 0.33
C ILE A 46 6.33 3.61 0.06
N VAL A 47 5.82 4.76 -0.39
CA VAL A 47 6.62 5.97 -0.58
C VAL A 47 5.99 7.07 0.25
N ASP A 48 6.79 7.71 1.11
CA ASP A 48 6.36 8.88 1.88
C ASP A 48 6.72 10.14 1.08
N ILE A 49 5.71 10.93 0.74
CA ILE A 49 5.87 12.11 -0.11
C ILE A 49 6.67 13.20 0.61
N GLU A 50 6.50 13.32 1.93
CA GLU A 50 7.10 14.39 2.71
C GLU A 50 8.61 14.23 2.89
N ASN A 51 9.10 12.99 3.06
CA ASN A 51 10.52 12.75 3.34
C ASN A 51 11.24 11.93 2.27
N GLY A 52 10.52 11.40 1.28
CA GLY A 52 11.10 10.61 0.20
C GLY A 52 11.48 9.19 0.59
N ASN A 53 11.16 8.72 1.79
CA ASN A 53 11.45 7.36 2.20
C ASN A 53 10.66 6.35 1.37
N ARG A 54 11.33 5.26 1.00
CA ARG A 54 10.75 4.16 0.23
C ARG A 54 11.05 2.87 0.98
N PHE A 55 10.02 2.08 1.25
CA PHE A 55 10.18 0.83 1.99
C PHE A 55 9.11 -0.16 1.60
N GLU A 56 9.31 -1.41 2.00
CA GLU A 56 8.36 -2.48 1.74
C GLU A 56 7.88 -3.08 3.05
N THR A 57 6.61 -3.49 3.07
CA THR A 57 6.01 -4.19 4.18
C THR A 57 4.83 -5.02 3.65
N TYR A 58 3.93 -5.44 4.52
CA TYR A 58 2.72 -6.15 4.11
C TYR A 58 1.50 -5.53 4.79
N THR A 59 0.33 -5.79 4.24
CA THR A 59 -0.93 -5.17 4.67
C THR A 59 -1.61 -5.97 5.76
N ILE A 60 -2.30 -5.25 6.64
CA ILE A 60 -3.30 -5.79 7.57
C ILE A 60 -4.59 -5.03 7.27
N ALA A 61 -5.71 -5.76 7.15
CA ALA A 61 -7.00 -5.13 6.91
C ALA A 61 -7.47 -4.42 8.19
N GLY A 62 -7.73 -3.12 8.08
CA GLY A 62 -8.29 -2.30 9.15
C GLY A 62 -9.80 -2.20 9.04
N GLU A 63 -10.41 -1.57 10.05
CA GLU A 63 -11.86 -1.39 10.11
C GLU A 63 -12.38 -0.68 8.85
N ARG A 64 -13.42 -1.26 8.24
CA ARG A 64 -14.04 -0.69 7.04
C ARG A 64 -14.63 0.68 7.31
N GLY A 65 -14.37 1.61 6.41
CA GLY A 65 -14.89 2.98 6.51
C GLY A 65 -14.15 3.86 7.50
N SER A 66 -13.10 3.35 8.15
CA SER A 66 -12.33 4.11 9.14
C SER A 66 -11.36 5.10 8.52
N GLY A 67 -10.98 4.88 7.26
CA GLY A 67 -9.91 5.63 6.61
C GLY A 67 -8.54 5.34 7.20
N MET A 68 -8.38 4.24 7.94
CA MET A 68 -7.16 3.96 8.68
C MET A 68 -5.97 3.71 7.77
N ILE A 69 -4.88 4.39 8.07
CA ILE A 69 -3.54 4.13 7.55
C ILE A 69 -2.61 4.20 8.77
N CYS A 70 -2.16 3.04 9.22
CA CYS A 70 -1.30 2.94 10.41
C CYS A 70 -0.05 2.14 10.07
N LEU A 71 1.11 2.75 10.26
CA LEU A 71 2.40 2.07 10.08
C LEU A 71 2.80 1.44 11.41
N ASN A 72 3.12 0.14 11.39
CA ASN A 72 3.43 -0.64 12.58
C ASN A 72 4.88 -1.10 12.58
N GLY A 73 5.45 -1.23 13.78
CA GLY A 73 6.80 -1.74 13.98
C GLY A 73 7.85 -0.83 13.38
N ALA A 74 8.90 -1.43 12.79
CA ALA A 74 10.02 -0.68 12.21
C ALA A 74 9.58 0.29 11.12
N ALA A 75 8.53 -0.02 10.37
CA ALA A 75 7.99 0.85 9.32
C ALA A 75 7.50 2.19 9.90
N ALA A 76 7.08 2.21 11.17
CA ALA A 76 6.64 3.44 11.83
C ALA A 76 7.75 4.49 11.92
N ARG A 77 9.02 4.07 11.87
CA ARG A 77 10.16 5.01 11.88
C ARG A 77 10.35 5.72 10.54
N CYS A 78 9.75 5.22 9.48
CA CYS A 78 9.92 5.77 8.12
C CYS A 78 8.94 6.90 7.81
N VAL A 79 7.95 7.11 8.68
CA VAL A 79 6.85 8.05 8.44
C VAL A 79 6.58 8.88 9.70
N SER A 80 5.82 9.97 9.53
CA SER A 80 5.25 10.74 10.64
C SER A 80 3.75 10.84 10.45
N VAL A 81 3.01 10.87 11.56
CA VAL A 81 1.55 11.08 11.51
C VAL A 81 1.25 12.36 10.75
N GLY A 82 0.32 12.30 9.81
CA GLY A 82 -0.04 13.40 8.94
C GLY A 82 0.65 13.37 7.58
N ASP A 83 1.69 12.55 7.41
CA ASP A 83 2.36 12.42 6.11
C ASP A 83 1.41 11.86 5.07
N LYS A 84 1.63 12.26 3.81
CA LYS A 84 0.98 11.65 2.65
C LYS A 84 1.87 10.54 2.13
N VAL A 85 1.29 9.36 1.96
CA VAL A 85 2.01 8.19 1.46
C VAL A 85 1.32 7.63 0.21
N ILE A 86 2.09 6.93 -0.59
CA ILE A 86 1.60 6.19 -1.75
C ILE A 86 1.85 4.72 -1.49
N LEU A 87 0.80 3.92 -1.59
CA LEU A 87 0.84 2.47 -1.39
C LEU A 87 0.70 1.78 -2.74
N MET A 88 1.62 0.88 -3.08
CA MET A 88 1.61 0.22 -4.38
C MET A 88 1.77 -1.29 -4.24
N ALA A 89 0.98 -2.04 -5.01
CA ALA A 89 1.12 -3.47 -5.13
C ALA A 89 1.41 -3.84 -6.59
N TYR A 90 2.13 -4.93 -6.79
CA TYR A 90 2.61 -5.35 -8.10
C TYR A 90 2.17 -6.79 -8.40
N ALA A 91 2.07 -7.14 -9.67
CA ALA A 91 1.74 -8.48 -10.11
C ALA A 91 2.67 -8.90 -11.25
N GLN A 92 2.91 -10.20 -11.36
CA GLN A 92 3.68 -10.79 -12.44
C GLN A 92 2.72 -11.15 -13.56
N LEU A 93 2.90 -10.54 -14.72
CA LEU A 93 2.04 -10.78 -15.90
C LEU A 93 2.87 -11.26 -17.08
N THR A 94 2.28 -12.10 -17.93
CA THR A 94 2.90 -12.45 -19.20
C THR A 94 2.79 -11.28 -20.18
N PRO A 95 3.65 -11.20 -21.21
CA PRO A 95 3.51 -10.16 -22.25
C PRO A 95 2.14 -10.15 -22.91
N GLU A 96 1.51 -11.31 -23.09
CA GLU A 96 0.15 -11.39 -23.65
C GLU A 96 -0.87 -10.72 -22.74
N GLU A 97 -0.78 -10.97 -21.44
CA GLU A 97 -1.69 -10.33 -20.47
C GLU A 97 -1.51 -8.81 -20.45
N VAL A 98 -0.26 -8.32 -20.54
CA VAL A 98 0.02 -6.89 -20.60
C VAL A 98 -0.60 -6.26 -21.84
N LYS A 99 -0.48 -6.94 -23.00
CA LYS A 99 -0.96 -6.43 -24.28
C LYS A 99 -2.47 -6.53 -24.44
N SER A 100 -3.16 -7.31 -23.59
CA SER A 100 -4.61 -7.51 -23.68
C SER A 100 -5.44 -6.35 -23.12
N GLY A 101 -4.79 -5.22 -22.78
CA GLY A 101 -5.49 -4.05 -22.26
C GLY A 101 -5.48 -3.97 -20.73
N TYR A 102 -4.41 -4.46 -20.12
CA TYR A 102 -4.25 -4.43 -18.66
C TYR A 102 -4.23 -2.99 -18.13
N ALA A 103 -4.93 -2.76 -17.02
CA ALA A 103 -4.88 -1.48 -16.31
C ALA A 103 -4.87 -1.74 -14.80
N PRO A 104 -4.07 -0.98 -14.03
CA PRO A 104 -4.07 -1.10 -12.56
C PRO A 104 -5.33 -0.45 -11.96
N GLN A 105 -5.66 -0.85 -10.74
CA GLN A 105 -6.70 -0.19 -9.95
C GLN A 105 -6.06 0.91 -9.11
N VAL A 106 -6.48 2.15 -9.32
CA VAL A 106 -5.91 3.31 -8.64
C VAL A 106 -6.98 4.01 -7.83
N VAL A 107 -6.69 4.22 -6.54
CA VAL A 107 -7.55 4.95 -5.60
C VAL A 107 -6.87 6.27 -5.25
N PHE A 108 -7.63 7.35 -5.31
CA PHE A 108 -7.17 8.70 -4.96
C PHE A 108 -7.73 9.18 -3.64
#